data_8a32f1e5ddde9af14017ac927b3a87ef
#
_entry.id   8a32f1e5ddde9af14017ac927b3a87ef
#
_cell.length_a   1.000
_cell.length_b   1.000
_cell.length_c   1.000
_cell.angle_alpha   90.00
_cell.angle_beta   90.00
_cell.angle_gamma   90.00
#
_symmetry.space_group_name_H-M   'P 1'
#
loop_
_entity.id
_entity.type
_entity.pdbx_description
1 polymer ?
#
loop_
_entity_poly.entity_id
_entity_poly.type
_entity_poly.pdbx_seq_one_letter_code
_entity_poly.pdbx_strand_id
1 'polypeptide(L)'
;MIIEICATTINSIINANRAGANRIELCSNYSVGGLTPSIEYVKEALSISEIPINVLIRPRPGNFVYNDNEIDKMKKDIISIMDLGVNGFVVGSIKSNGEIDDEFINDVRALTNPLDLTFHRAFDYLSSQTRSIDKLIKSGFSRILCSGNENDAIEGITNLISLNRYSNNKIVIMPGGGVNKENCLEFKNAGFKEIHLSGILKNNSPIILDSDYNTIKEVVYKTK
;
A
#
# COMPACT_ATOMS: atom_id res chain seq x y z
N MET A 1 9.00 -12.07 -7.80
CA MET A 1 7.99 -10.98 -7.62
C MET A 1 8.15 -10.40 -6.21
N ILE A 2 7.99 -9.10 -6.01
CA ILE A 2 7.99 -8.47 -4.67
C ILE A 2 6.63 -8.71 -4.01
N ILE A 3 6.65 -9.18 -2.77
CA ILE A 3 5.46 -9.44 -1.96
C ILE A 3 5.44 -8.44 -0.81
N GLU A 4 4.45 -7.54 -0.81
CA GLU A 4 4.18 -6.60 0.28
C GLU A 4 3.04 -7.11 1.16
N ILE A 5 3.26 -7.13 2.47
CA ILE A 5 2.27 -7.56 3.46
C ILE A 5 1.72 -6.35 4.21
N CYS A 6 0.40 -6.18 4.17
CA CYS A 6 -0.31 -5.24 5.03
C CYS A 6 -0.34 -5.80 6.46
N ALA A 7 0.42 -5.21 7.36
CA ALA A 7 0.57 -5.68 8.74
C ALA A 7 -0.04 -4.67 9.74
N THR A 8 -0.94 -5.19 10.58
CA THR A 8 -1.59 -4.43 11.66
C THR A 8 -1.24 -4.94 13.05
N THR A 9 -0.45 -5.99 13.13
CA THR A 9 -0.01 -6.62 14.39
C THR A 9 1.48 -6.98 14.31
N ILE A 10 2.11 -7.08 15.46
CA ILE A 10 3.51 -7.55 15.57
C ILE A 10 3.67 -8.98 15.04
N ASN A 11 2.69 -9.84 15.32
CA ASN A 11 2.70 -11.21 14.78
C ASN A 11 2.68 -11.23 13.25
N SER A 12 1.95 -10.31 12.60
CA SER A 12 1.97 -10.18 11.13
C SER A 12 3.37 -9.85 10.61
N ILE A 13 4.11 -8.98 11.30
CA ILE A 13 5.50 -8.63 10.93
C ILE A 13 6.43 -9.84 11.07
N ILE A 14 6.35 -10.54 12.21
CA ILE A 14 7.14 -11.77 12.46
C ILE A 14 6.84 -12.84 11.40
N ASN A 15 5.57 -13.04 11.09
CA ASN A 15 5.16 -14.01 10.08
C ASN A 15 5.61 -13.63 8.67
N ALA A 16 5.55 -12.33 8.31
CA ALA A 16 6.04 -11.82 7.04
C ALA A 16 7.56 -12.04 6.87
N ASN A 17 8.36 -11.69 7.89
CA ASN A 17 9.81 -11.96 7.90
C ASN A 17 10.11 -13.44 7.68
N ARG A 18 9.52 -14.32 8.51
CA ARG A 18 9.75 -15.77 8.47
C ARG A 18 9.29 -16.43 7.17
N ALA A 19 8.22 -15.93 6.56
CA ALA A 19 7.67 -16.46 5.32
C ALA A 19 8.45 -15.99 4.07
N GLY A 20 9.33 -14.99 4.22
CA GLY A 20 10.15 -14.46 3.14
C GLY A 20 9.43 -13.42 2.28
N ALA A 21 8.52 -12.66 2.86
CA ALA A 21 7.97 -11.44 2.24
C ALA A 21 9.09 -10.41 2.00
N ASN A 22 8.86 -9.44 1.14
CA ASN A 22 9.91 -8.50 0.74
C ASN A 22 9.73 -7.10 1.33
N ARG A 23 8.51 -6.75 1.76
CA ARG A 23 8.19 -5.43 2.31
C ARG A 23 6.94 -5.51 3.18
N ILE A 24 6.82 -4.60 4.12
CA ILE A 24 5.65 -4.40 4.96
C ILE A 24 5.03 -3.04 4.64
N GLU A 25 3.71 -3.00 4.48
CA GLU A 25 2.92 -1.81 4.71
C GLU A 25 2.41 -1.86 6.16
N LEU A 26 2.94 -0.99 7.01
CA LEU A 26 2.52 -0.90 8.41
C LEU A 26 1.32 0.02 8.54
N CYS A 27 0.24 -0.50 9.10
CA CYS A 27 -0.98 0.28 9.37
C CYS A 27 -1.63 -0.16 10.69
N SER A 28 -2.62 0.59 11.12
CA SER A 28 -3.53 0.21 12.21
C SER A 28 -4.96 0.03 11.69
N ASN A 29 -5.88 -0.47 12.51
CA ASN A 29 -7.32 -0.50 12.21
C ASN A 29 -7.68 -1.15 10.86
N TYR A 30 -7.30 -2.40 10.65
CA TYR A 30 -7.54 -3.18 9.43
C TYR A 30 -9.00 -3.14 8.93
N SER A 31 -9.98 -3.21 9.87
CA SER A 31 -11.40 -3.30 9.55
C SER A 31 -11.96 -2.10 8.77
N VAL A 32 -11.29 -0.96 8.80
CA VAL A 32 -11.65 0.26 8.07
C VAL A 32 -10.72 0.55 6.88
N GLY A 33 -9.90 -0.44 6.50
CA GLY A 33 -8.97 -0.35 5.39
C GLY A 33 -7.63 0.29 5.73
N GLY A 34 -7.24 0.25 7.01
CA GLY A 34 -5.98 0.79 7.51
C GLY A 34 -6.01 2.29 7.83
N LEU A 35 -5.35 2.67 8.91
CA LEU A 35 -5.11 4.06 9.32
C LEU A 35 -3.64 4.22 9.71
N THR A 36 -3.19 5.47 9.87
CA THR A 36 -1.84 5.78 10.39
C THR A 36 -1.62 5.08 11.74
N PRO A 37 -0.55 4.31 11.91
CA PRO A 37 -0.19 3.69 13.19
C PRO A 37 0.37 4.72 14.17
N SER A 38 0.36 4.40 15.47
CA SER A 38 1.02 5.25 16.47
C SER A 38 2.55 5.22 16.31
N ILE A 39 3.22 6.26 16.77
CA ILE A 39 4.69 6.36 16.74
C ILE A 39 5.32 5.21 17.53
N GLU A 40 4.75 4.84 18.67
CA GLU A 40 5.21 3.73 19.49
C GLU A 40 5.13 2.40 18.72
N TYR A 41 4.03 2.18 18.00
CA TYR A 41 3.86 0.99 17.19
C TYR A 41 4.83 0.96 16.00
N VAL A 42 5.11 2.11 15.36
CA VAL A 42 6.15 2.20 14.32
C VAL A 42 7.53 1.84 14.88
N LYS A 43 7.91 2.37 16.05
CA LYS A 43 9.20 2.03 16.71
C LYS A 43 9.31 0.55 17.04
N GLU A 44 8.25 -0.05 17.59
CA GLU A 44 8.21 -1.47 17.90
C GLU A 44 8.34 -2.31 16.61
N ALA A 45 7.58 -1.97 15.56
CA ALA A 45 7.64 -2.63 14.26
C ALA A 45 9.06 -2.60 13.66
N LEU A 46 9.71 -1.43 13.69
CA LEU A 46 11.07 -1.25 13.18
C LEU A 46 12.11 -2.07 13.96
N SER A 47 11.91 -2.27 15.28
CA SER A 47 12.82 -3.08 16.10
C SER A 47 12.74 -4.59 15.81
N ILE A 48 11.67 -5.04 15.16
CA ILE A 48 11.37 -6.46 14.92
C ILE A 48 11.52 -6.82 13.44
N SER A 49 11.25 -5.87 12.54
CA SER A 49 11.25 -6.16 11.10
C SER A 49 12.67 -6.34 10.56
N GLU A 50 12.86 -7.43 9.81
CA GLU A 50 14.08 -7.71 9.05
C GLU A 50 13.97 -7.25 7.59
N ILE A 51 12.79 -6.77 7.18
CA ILE A 51 12.48 -6.31 5.83
C ILE A 51 11.97 -4.86 5.84
N PRO A 52 12.08 -4.14 4.72
CA PRO A 52 11.67 -2.74 4.63
C PRO A 52 10.23 -2.50 5.09
N ILE A 53 10.01 -1.38 5.81
CA ILE A 53 8.69 -0.93 6.26
C ILE A 53 8.33 0.37 5.55
N ASN A 54 7.19 0.40 4.87
CA ASN A 54 6.49 1.59 4.46
C ASN A 54 5.30 1.83 5.40
N VAL A 55 5.07 3.07 5.81
CA VAL A 55 4.03 3.41 6.79
C VAL A 55 2.85 4.07 6.10
N LEU A 56 1.64 3.55 6.36
CA LEU A 56 0.40 4.15 5.87
C LEU A 56 0.13 5.46 6.60
N ILE A 57 -0.09 6.52 5.85
CA ILE A 57 -0.54 7.84 6.35
C ILE A 57 -1.96 8.08 5.87
N ARG A 58 -2.91 7.79 6.74
CA ARG A 58 -4.34 7.96 6.51
C ARG A 58 -5.02 8.36 7.81
N PRO A 59 -5.54 9.61 7.93
CA PRO A 59 -5.93 10.19 9.22
C PRO A 59 -7.27 9.67 9.75
N ARG A 60 -8.15 9.15 8.87
CA ARG A 60 -9.50 8.67 9.22
C ARG A 60 -10.04 7.63 8.24
N PRO A 61 -11.08 6.87 8.62
CA PRO A 61 -11.85 6.03 7.71
C PRO A 61 -12.64 6.84 6.68
N GLY A 62 -13.26 6.16 5.72
CA GLY A 62 -14.11 6.73 4.69
C GLY A 62 -13.35 7.14 3.44
N ASN A 63 -13.80 8.20 2.78
CA ASN A 63 -13.24 8.67 1.52
C ASN A 63 -11.84 9.29 1.68
N PHE A 64 -11.23 9.65 0.56
CA PHE A 64 -9.88 10.20 0.48
C PHE A 64 -9.86 11.70 0.10
N VAL A 65 -11.00 12.39 0.25
CA VAL A 65 -11.10 13.85 0.10
C VAL A 65 -10.92 14.46 1.49
N TYR A 66 -9.79 15.07 1.71
CA TYR A 66 -9.40 15.60 3.03
C TYR A 66 -9.53 17.13 3.06
N ASN A 67 -9.83 17.67 4.25
CA ASN A 67 -9.76 19.09 4.51
C ASN A 67 -8.35 19.52 4.95
N ASP A 68 -8.11 20.82 5.06
CA ASP A 68 -6.78 21.36 5.38
C ASP A 68 -6.22 20.84 6.71
N ASN A 69 -7.06 20.72 7.75
CA ASN A 69 -6.63 20.19 9.05
C ASN A 69 -6.20 18.72 8.96
N GLU A 70 -6.88 17.91 8.13
CA GLU A 70 -6.53 16.51 7.89
C GLU A 70 -5.23 16.40 7.09
N ILE A 71 -5.04 17.24 6.08
CA ILE A 71 -3.78 17.34 5.31
C ILE A 71 -2.62 17.76 6.21
N ASP A 72 -2.81 18.77 7.07
CA ASP A 72 -1.80 19.20 8.04
C ASP A 72 -1.45 18.10 9.04
N LYS A 73 -2.45 17.34 9.50
CA LYS A 73 -2.21 16.17 10.35
C LYS A 73 -1.35 15.12 9.63
N MET A 74 -1.69 14.79 8.38
CA MET A 74 -0.91 13.83 7.57
C MET A 74 0.55 14.27 7.41
N LYS A 75 0.80 15.55 7.13
CA LYS A 75 2.16 16.11 7.04
C LYS A 75 2.91 16.02 8.38
N LYS A 76 2.26 16.32 9.50
CA LYS A 76 2.84 16.19 10.85
C LYS A 76 3.15 14.74 11.19
N ASP A 77 2.27 13.79 10.86
CA ASP A 77 2.50 12.37 11.06
C ASP A 77 3.74 11.90 10.25
N ILE A 78 3.87 12.32 8.99
CA ILE A 78 5.05 12.04 8.15
C ILE A 78 6.33 12.56 8.82
N ILE A 79 6.37 13.83 9.21
CA ILE A 79 7.54 14.46 9.85
C ILE A 79 7.94 13.71 11.13
N SER A 80 6.96 13.30 11.94
CA SER A 80 7.21 12.59 13.19
C SER A 80 7.74 11.17 13.01
N ILE A 81 7.47 10.54 11.85
CA ILE A 81 7.79 9.14 11.58
C ILE A 81 9.07 9.01 10.72
N MET A 82 9.35 9.97 9.84
CA MET A 82 10.44 9.85 8.86
C MET A 82 11.82 9.63 9.51
N ASP A 83 12.09 10.26 10.65
CA ASP A 83 13.38 10.16 11.35
C ASP A 83 13.54 8.84 12.15
N LEU A 84 12.51 7.99 12.18
CA LEU A 84 12.57 6.70 12.87
C LEU A 84 13.28 5.62 12.04
N GLY A 85 13.56 5.86 10.75
CA GLY A 85 14.25 4.91 9.89
C GLY A 85 13.32 4.05 9.03
N VAL A 86 12.09 4.52 8.76
CA VAL A 86 11.17 3.89 7.81
C VAL A 86 11.72 3.98 6.38
N ASN A 87 11.34 3.04 5.52
CA ASN A 87 11.81 3.00 4.13
C ASN A 87 10.96 3.87 3.20
N GLY A 88 9.72 4.16 3.58
CA GLY A 88 8.82 4.97 2.78
C GLY A 88 7.46 5.18 3.41
N PHE A 89 6.59 5.83 2.65
CA PHE A 89 5.23 6.14 3.07
C PHE A 89 4.22 5.69 2.00
N VAL A 90 3.05 5.32 2.49
CA VAL A 90 1.88 5.01 1.67
C VAL A 90 0.84 6.09 1.91
N VAL A 91 0.53 6.87 0.89
CA VAL A 91 -0.30 8.08 0.99
C VAL A 91 -1.28 8.17 -0.17
N GLY A 92 -2.27 9.06 -0.05
CA GLY A 92 -3.15 9.40 -1.16
C GLY A 92 -4.20 10.41 -0.72
N SER A 93 -4.35 11.46 -1.50
CA SER A 93 -5.41 12.48 -1.39
C SER A 93 -5.98 12.76 -2.77
N ILE A 94 -7.29 12.89 -2.84
CA ILE A 94 -8.02 13.25 -4.05
C ILE A 94 -8.92 14.47 -3.79
N LYS A 95 -9.20 15.23 -4.82
CA LYS A 95 -10.14 16.34 -4.77
C LYS A 95 -11.58 15.86 -4.97
N SER A 96 -12.55 16.66 -4.58
CA SER A 96 -13.98 16.34 -4.72
C SER A 96 -14.44 16.14 -6.18
N ASN A 97 -13.68 16.67 -7.15
CA ASN A 97 -13.92 16.45 -8.59
C ASN A 97 -13.32 15.11 -9.11
N GLY A 98 -12.74 14.29 -8.23
CA GLY A 98 -12.11 13.00 -8.60
C GLY A 98 -10.71 13.16 -9.22
N GLU A 99 -10.09 14.32 -9.14
CA GLU A 99 -8.70 14.50 -9.54
C GLU A 99 -7.75 14.27 -8.38
N ILE A 100 -6.50 13.94 -8.71
CA ILE A 100 -5.43 13.83 -7.70
C ILE A 100 -5.20 15.21 -7.06
N ASP A 101 -4.89 15.23 -5.78
CA ASP A 101 -4.52 16.45 -5.07
C ASP A 101 -3.03 16.75 -5.34
N ASP A 102 -2.78 17.57 -6.36
CA ASP A 102 -1.42 17.87 -6.83
C ASP A 102 -0.58 18.60 -5.77
N GLU A 103 -1.19 19.46 -4.96
CA GLU A 103 -0.50 20.17 -3.89
C GLU A 103 -0.02 19.18 -2.84
N PHE A 104 -0.91 18.31 -2.37
CA PHE A 104 -0.58 17.29 -1.40
C PHE A 104 0.56 16.37 -1.86
N ILE A 105 0.50 15.81 -3.08
CA ILE A 105 1.55 14.89 -3.55
C ILE A 105 2.90 15.55 -3.71
N ASN A 106 2.94 16.84 -4.11
CA ASN A 106 4.19 17.59 -4.24
C ASN A 106 4.78 17.93 -2.86
N ASP A 107 3.95 18.35 -1.90
CA ASP A 107 4.36 18.61 -0.52
C ASP A 107 4.92 17.37 0.15
N VAL A 108 4.21 16.23 0.00
CA VAL A 108 4.68 14.96 0.55
C VAL A 108 6.02 14.56 -0.07
N ARG A 109 6.20 14.71 -1.39
CA ARG A 109 7.49 14.42 -2.03
C ARG A 109 8.61 15.33 -1.52
N ALA A 110 8.32 16.61 -1.35
CA ALA A 110 9.31 17.56 -0.81
C ALA A 110 9.74 17.20 0.62
N LEU A 111 8.80 16.76 1.45
CA LEU A 111 9.07 16.35 2.83
C LEU A 111 9.85 15.03 2.92
N THR A 112 9.58 14.06 2.05
CA THR A 112 10.03 12.67 2.21
C THR A 112 11.21 12.27 1.34
N ASN A 113 11.72 13.17 0.47
CA ASN A 113 12.83 12.83 -0.42
C ASN A 113 14.09 12.45 0.38
N PRO A 114 14.75 11.30 0.13
CA PRO A 114 14.57 10.39 -1.02
C PRO A 114 13.73 9.14 -0.74
N LEU A 115 12.95 9.07 0.35
CA LEU A 115 12.22 7.88 0.75
C LEU A 115 11.21 7.42 -0.32
N ASP A 116 10.87 6.14 -0.31
CA ASP A 116 9.87 5.53 -1.19
C ASP A 116 8.47 6.11 -0.95
N LEU A 117 7.74 6.35 -2.03
CA LEU A 117 6.33 6.75 -1.97
C LEU A 117 5.43 5.81 -2.76
N THR A 118 4.39 5.33 -2.10
CA THR A 118 3.29 4.58 -2.71
C THR A 118 2.02 5.41 -2.67
N PHE A 119 1.34 5.58 -3.81
CA PHE A 119 -0.02 6.12 -3.83
C PHE A 119 -1.01 4.97 -3.63
N HIS A 120 -1.79 5.03 -2.55
CA HIS A 120 -2.67 3.94 -2.15
C HIS A 120 -3.96 3.86 -2.97
N ARG A 121 -4.91 3.01 -2.56
CA ARG A 121 -6.19 2.74 -3.23
C ARG A 121 -7.12 3.94 -3.43
N ALA A 122 -6.77 5.15 -2.98
CA ALA A 122 -7.41 6.38 -3.47
C ALA A 122 -7.33 6.50 -5.00
N PHE A 123 -6.36 5.82 -5.62
CA PHE A 123 -6.19 5.74 -7.06
C PHE A 123 -7.40 5.12 -7.78
N ASP A 124 -8.07 4.16 -7.14
CA ASP A 124 -9.26 3.50 -7.70
C ASP A 124 -10.48 4.45 -7.83
N TYR A 125 -10.44 5.62 -7.18
CA TYR A 125 -11.52 6.63 -7.20
C TYR A 125 -11.23 7.82 -8.13
N LEU A 126 -10.10 7.80 -8.84
CA LEU A 126 -9.72 8.90 -9.73
C LEU A 126 -10.50 8.86 -11.06
N SER A 127 -10.94 10.01 -11.51
CA SER A 127 -11.70 10.18 -12.76
C SER A 127 -10.88 9.91 -14.02
N SER A 128 -9.55 10.11 -13.96
CA SER A 128 -8.62 9.83 -15.06
C SER A 128 -7.34 9.17 -14.53
N GLN A 129 -7.29 7.85 -14.56
CA GLN A 129 -6.17 7.07 -14.03
C GLN A 129 -4.87 7.28 -14.82
N THR A 130 -4.93 7.34 -16.15
CA THR A 130 -3.73 7.54 -16.98
C THR A 130 -3.08 8.90 -16.74
N ARG A 131 -3.87 9.98 -16.70
CA ARG A 131 -3.37 11.33 -16.35
C ARG A 131 -2.76 11.33 -14.94
N SER A 132 -3.36 10.60 -14.01
CA SER A 132 -2.87 10.51 -12.65
C SER A 132 -1.55 9.72 -12.54
N ILE A 133 -1.37 8.68 -13.37
CA ILE A 133 -0.07 8.00 -13.51
C ILE A 133 1.01 8.98 -13.92
N ASP A 134 0.76 9.81 -14.95
CA ASP A 134 1.74 10.81 -15.41
C ASP A 134 2.12 11.81 -14.32
N LYS A 135 1.14 12.28 -13.53
CA LYS A 135 1.37 13.17 -12.39
C LYS A 135 2.21 12.50 -11.30
N LEU A 136 1.88 11.27 -10.92
CA LEU A 136 2.61 10.51 -9.89
C LEU A 136 4.06 10.21 -10.31
N ILE A 137 4.28 9.87 -11.59
CA ILE A 137 5.64 9.71 -12.14
C ILE A 137 6.41 11.02 -12.01
N LYS A 138 5.82 12.15 -12.43
CA LYS A 138 6.46 13.47 -12.36
C LYS A 138 6.77 13.89 -10.93
N SER A 139 5.91 13.54 -9.97
CA SER A 139 6.10 13.81 -8.54
C SER A 139 7.00 12.75 -7.85
N GLY A 140 7.61 11.81 -8.58
CA GLY A 140 8.59 10.87 -8.07
C GLY A 140 8.03 9.78 -7.15
N PHE A 141 6.76 9.37 -7.36
CA PHE A 141 6.22 8.19 -6.69
C PHE A 141 6.81 6.91 -7.27
N SER A 142 7.12 5.94 -6.41
CA SER A 142 7.70 4.65 -6.80
C SER A 142 6.64 3.66 -7.28
N ARG A 143 5.43 3.71 -6.69
CA ARG A 143 4.37 2.73 -6.98
C ARG A 143 2.97 3.26 -6.76
N ILE A 144 2.01 2.56 -7.35
CA ILE A 144 0.57 2.76 -7.19
C ILE A 144 -0.04 1.44 -6.74
N LEU A 145 -0.68 1.44 -5.56
CA LEU A 145 -1.47 0.34 -5.05
C LEU A 145 -2.92 0.53 -5.50
N CYS A 146 -3.46 -0.39 -6.29
CA CYS A 146 -4.83 -0.30 -6.79
C CYS A 146 -5.45 -1.69 -7.07
N SER A 147 -6.77 -1.73 -7.21
CA SER A 147 -7.52 -2.93 -7.55
C SER A 147 -8.12 -2.91 -8.96
N GLY A 148 -7.79 -1.90 -9.75
CA GLY A 148 -8.32 -1.76 -11.11
C GLY A 148 -9.77 -1.24 -11.16
N ASN A 149 -10.18 -0.40 -10.20
CA ASN A 149 -11.51 0.17 -10.01
C ASN A 149 -12.60 -0.83 -9.61
N GLU A 150 -12.20 -2.01 -9.15
CA GLU A 150 -13.12 -3.04 -8.66
C GLU A 150 -12.91 -3.25 -7.15
N ASN A 151 -13.80 -4.01 -6.53
CA ASN A 151 -13.67 -4.37 -5.12
C ASN A 151 -12.41 -5.20 -4.89
N ASP A 152 -12.21 -6.22 -5.72
CA ASP A 152 -11.08 -7.12 -5.70
C ASP A 152 -10.21 -6.98 -6.95
N ALA A 153 -8.89 -7.05 -6.77
CA ALA A 153 -7.92 -6.88 -7.85
C ALA A 153 -8.05 -7.94 -8.96
N ILE A 154 -8.56 -9.14 -8.65
CA ILE A 154 -8.77 -10.17 -9.67
C ILE A 154 -9.93 -9.79 -10.61
N GLU A 155 -10.96 -9.14 -10.12
CA GLU A 155 -12.05 -8.62 -10.95
C GLU A 155 -11.57 -7.47 -11.83
N GLY A 156 -10.67 -6.62 -11.30
CA GLY A 156 -10.07 -5.49 -12.01
C GLY A 156 -8.85 -5.83 -12.86
N ILE A 157 -8.48 -7.10 -13.05
CA ILE A 157 -7.20 -7.49 -13.68
C ILE A 157 -7.02 -6.94 -15.10
N THR A 158 -8.08 -6.84 -15.88
CA THR A 158 -8.02 -6.27 -17.24
C THR A 158 -7.61 -4.80 -17.22
N ASN A 159 -8.19 -4.01 -16.31
CA ASN A 159 -7.80 -2.60 -16.16
C ASN A 159 -6.38 -2.49 -15.59
N LEU A 160 -6.03 -3.29 -14.58
CA LEU A 160 -4.69 -3.34 -14.01
C LEU A 160 -3.62 -3.61 -15.09
N ILE A 161 -3.85 -4.57 -16.00
CA ILE A 161 -2.95 -4.86 -17.14
C ILE A 161 -2.82 -3.62 -18.04
N SER A 162 -3.91 -2.94 -18.33
CA SER A 162 -3.90 -1.72 -19.16
C SER A 162 -3.08 -0.60 -18.50
N LEU A 163 -3.26 -0.38 -17.20
CA LEU A 163 -2.50 0.59 -16.42
C LEU A 163 -1.00 0.21 -16.33
N ASN A 164 -0.69 -1.08 -16.15
CA ASN A 164 0.69 -1.57 -16.12
C ASN A 164 1.41 -1.35 -17.46
N ARG A 165 0.72 -1.57 -18.56
CA ARG A 165 1.25 -1.26 -19.91
C ARG A 165 1.46 0.25 -20.08
N TYR A 166 0.48 1.06 -19.67
CA TYR A 166 0.56 2.52 -19.77
C TYR A 166 1.72 3.09 -18.93
N SER A 167 1.93 2.58 -17.73
CA SER A 167 3.02 3.02 -16.86
C SER A 167 4.41 2.84 -17.48
N ASN A 168 4.54 1.90 -18.42
CA ASN A 168 5.76 1.59 -19.15
C ASN A 168 7.00 1.44 -18.23
N ASN A 169 6.82 0.79 -17.09
CA ASN A 169 7.84 0.61 -16.04
C ASN A 169 8.39 1.91 -15.41
N LYS A 170 7.80 3.07 -15.66
CA LYS A 170 8.20 4.34 -15.04
C LYS A 170 7.68 4.48 -13.60
N ILE A 171 6.62 3.77 -13.27
CA ILE A 171 6.06 3.61 -11.94
C ILE A 171 5.51 2.18 -11.83
N VAL A 172 5.61 1.57 -10.66
CA VAL A 172 5.10 0.21 -10.46
C VAL A 172 3.59 0.25 -10.23
N ILE A 173 2.82 -0.52 -10.99
CA ILE A 173 1.42 -0.83 -10.67
C ILE A 173 1.43 -2.08 -9.80
N MET A 174 0.98 -1.94 -8.55
CA MET A 174 0.96 -3.00 -7.55
C MET A 174 -0.50 -3.41 -7.27
N PRO A 175 -0.96 -4.57 -7.78
CA PRO A 175 -2.28 -5.08 -7.46
C PRO A 175 -2.47 -5.31 -5.96
N GLY A 176 -3.60 -4.85 -5.42
CA GLY A 176 -4.01 -5.08 -4.05
C GLY A 176 -5.51 -4.94 -3.86
N GLY A 177 -6.04 -5.60 -2.84
CA GLY A 177 -7.47 -5.84 -2.64
C GLY A 177 -7.83 -7.27 -3.06
N GLY A 178 -8.04 -8.17 -2.09
CA GLY A 178 -8.39 -9.55 -2.34
C GLY A 178 -7.30 -10.44 -2.93
N VAL A 179 -6.06 -9.97 -3.06
CA VAL A 179 -4.93 -10.81 -3.48
C VAL A 179 -4.65 -11.86 -2.41
N ASN A 180 -4.50 -13.10 -2.83
CA ASN A 180 -4.35 -14.26 -1.96
C ASN A 180 -3.57 -15.40 -2.66
N LYS A 181 -3.40 -16.53 -1.99
CA LYS A 181 -2.66 -17.69 -2.51
C LYS A 181 -3.35 -18.41 -3.67
N GLU A 182 -4.66 -18.22 -3.85
CA GLU A 182 -5.44 -18.81 -4.93
C GLU A 182 -5.27 -18.03 -6.24
N ASN A 183 -5.13 -16.68 -6.16
CA ASN A 183 -5.10 -15.81 -7.34
C ASN A 183 -3.74 -15.13 -7.62
N CYS A 184 -2.75 -15.28 -6.75
CA CYS A 184 -1.45 -14.59 -6.91
C CYS A 184 -0.71 -14.94 -8.23
N LEU A 185 -0.92 -16.15 -8.76
CA LEU A 185 -0.32 -16.57 -10.02
C LEU A 185 -0.89 -15.83 -11.23
N GLU A 186 -2.15 -15.42 -11.19
CA GLU A 186 -2.76 -14.62 -12.26
C GLU A 186 -2.02 -13.29 -12.45
N PHE A 187 -1.68 -12.63 -11.34
CA PHE A 187 -0.92 -11.38 -11.39
C PHE A 187 0.52 -11.60 -11.85
N LYS A 188 1.18 -12.69 -11.41
CA LYS A 188 2.51 -13.06 -11.89
C LYS A 188 2.51 -13.30 -13.40
N ASN A 189 1.57 -14.10 -13.88
CA ASN A 189 1.44 -14.44 -15.31
C ASN A 189 1.08 -13.22 -16.17
N ALA A 190 0.34 -12.26 -15.59
CA ALA A 190 0.03 -10.98 -16.22
C ALA A 190 1.22 -9.99 -16.25
N GLY A 191 2.38 -10.35 -15.64
CA GLY A 191 3.62 -9.59 -15.71
C GLY A 191 3.74 -8.48 -14.65
N PHE A 192 2.95 -8.53 -13.57
CA PHE A 192 3.14 -7.60 -12.46
C PHE A 192 4.42 -7.93 -11.68
N LYS A 193 5.13 -6.89 -11.25
CA LYS A 193 6.40 -7.01 -10.53
C LYS A 193 6.21 -7.10 -9.02
N GLU A 194 5.14 -6.54 -8.50
CA GLU A 194 4.80 -6.45 -7.08
C GLU A 194 3.33 -6.78 -6.87
N ILE A 195 2.98 -7.37 -5.72
CA ILE A 195 1.60 -7.55 -5.25
C ILE A 195 1.50 -7.23 -3.77
N HIS A 196 0.31 -6.80 -3.34
CA HIS A 196 0.00 -6.43 -1.97
C HIS A 196 -1.14 -7.29 -1.43
N LEU A 197 -0.97 -7.86 -0.23
CA LEU A 197 -1.97 -8.68 0.44
C LEU A 197 -1.87 -8.59 1.97
N SER A 198 -2.98 -8.87 2.66
CA SER A 198 -2.96 -8.96 4.13
C SER A 198 -2.51 -10.33 4.63
N GLY A 199 -2.77 -11.39 3.87
CA GLY A 199 -2.53 -12.77 4.31
C GLY A 199 -3.39 -13.23 5.50
N ILE A 200 -4.42 -12.46 5.88
CA ILE A 200 -5.31 -12.77 7.00
C ILE A 200 -6.32 -13.83 6.60
N LEU A 201 -6.51 -14.85 7.45
CA LEU A 201 -7.51 -15.89 7.25
C LEU A 201 -8.90 -15.38 7.64
N LYS A 202 -9.79 -15.21 6.66
CA LYS A 202 -11.14 -14.66 6.86
C LYS A 202 -12.14 -15.65 7.48
N ASN A 203 -11.80 -16.93 7.59
CA ASN A 203 -12.72 -18.01 7.96
C ASN A 203 -12.74 -18.33 9.47
N ASN A 204 -11.97 -17.62 10.28
CA ASN A 204 -11.90 -17.83 11.71
C ASN A 204 -12.87 -16.89 12.46
N SER A 205 -13.57 -17.41 13.46
CA SER A 205 -14.37 -16.62 14.39
C SER A 205 -13.87 -16.84 15.83
N PRO A 206 -13.35 -15.82 16.55
CA PRO A 206 -13.19 -14.42 16.10
C PRO A 206 -12.14 -14.27 15.01
N ILE A 207 -12.25 -13.22 14.18
CA ILE A 207 -11.24 -12.92 13.15
C ILE A 207 -9.93 -12.56 13.85
N ILE A 208 -8.90 -13.38 13.64
CA ILE A 208 -7.54 -13.07 14.05
C ILE A 208 -6.93 -12.17 12.97
N LEU A 209 -6.51 -10.97 13.36
CA LEU A 209 -5.95 -9.98 12.44
C LEU A 209 -4.46 -10.23 12.10
N ASP A 210 -3.89 -11.34 12.56
CA ASP A 210 -2.54 -11.74 12.21
C ASP A 210 -2.51 -12.29 10.79
N SER A 211 -1.54 -11.85 10.02
CA SER A 211 -1.22 -12.44 8.73
C SER A 211 -0.72 -13.87 8.94
N ASP A 212 -1.29 -14.84 8.24
CA ASP A 212 -0.97 -16.26 8.39
C ASP A 212 0.35 -16.62 7.70
N TYR A 213 1.28 -17.20 8.44
CA TYR A 213 2.59 -17.61 7.94
C TYR A 213 2.49 -18.53 6.72
N ASN A 214 1.61 -19.54 6.76
CA ASN A 214 1.54 -20.53 5.68
C ASN A 214 0.97 -19.90 4.40
N THR A 215 -0.02 -19.02 4.54
CA THR A 215 -0.58 -18.25 3.43
C THR A 215 0.48 -17.39 2.76
N ILE A 216 1.26 -16.61 3.54
CA ILE A 216 2.32 -15.78 2.99
C ILE A 216 3.38 -16.65 2.31
N LYS A 217 3.84 -17.72 2.99
CA LYS A 217 4.85 -18.65 2.47
C LYS A 217 4.43 -19.29 1.15
N GLU A 218 3.16 -19.68 1.03
CA GLU A 218 2.60 -20.26 -0.20
C GLU A 218 2.61 -19.23 -1.35
N VAL A 219 2.20 -17.97 -1.09
CA VAL A 219 2.27 -16.88 -2.08
C VAL A 219 3.71 -16.63 -2.51
N VAL A 220 4.65 -16.51 -1.56
CA VAL A 220 6.09 -16.33 -1.87
C VAL A 220 6.62 -17.48 -2.71
N TYR A 221 6.28 -18.74 -2.38
CA TYR A 221 6.71 -19.90 -3.14
C TYR A 221 6.17 -19.91 -4.58
N LYS A 222 4.89 -19.67 -4.75
CA LYS A 222 4.21 -19.65 -6.07
C LYS A 222 4.74 -18.52 -6.97
N THR A 223 5.17 -17.41 -6.37
CA THR A 223 5.54 -16.20 -7.11
C THR A 223 7.06 -16.01 -7.30
N LYS A 224 7.87 -16.92 -6.76
CA LYS A 224 9.30 -17.02 -7.11
C LYS A 224 9.46 -17.37 -8.59
#